data_5c21ba2d6ef2d44a844b3f9dad0fe989
#
_entry.id   5c21ba2d6ef2d44a844b3f9dad0fe989
#
_cell.length_a   1.000
_cell.length_b   1.000
_cell.length_c   1.000
_cell.angle_alpha   90.00
_cell.angle_beta   90.00
_cell.angle_gamma   90.00
#
_symmetry.space_group_name_H-M   'P 1'
#
loop_
_entity.id
_entity.type
_entity.pdbx_description
1 polymer ?
#
loop_
_entity_poly.entity_id
_entity_poly.type
_entity_poly.pdbx_seq_one_letter_code
_entity_poly.pdbx_strand_id
1 'polypeptide(L)'
;MKSKINIKLSLTDTEKANLRKNKIKIANVLDFAIDELEVLLNATTERAKEIYALAEFQTIPSIGIKFSEDLVFLGYYSLKELKHKDGAKLTDEYERKKGFWIDPCVEDQFRLVINFANTNDTTKTWWNFTEKRKKYRTENGYPTNRPQKAWFEALGYEDIIAKNGW
;
A
#
# COMPACT_ATOMS: atom_id res chain seq x y z
N MET A 1 23.43 9.21 2.49
CA MET A 1 22.99 8.03 3.28
C MET A 1 21.71 7.49 2.66
N LYS A 2 21.70 6.26 2.16
CA LYS A 2 20.44 5.60 1.80
C LYS A 2 19.67 5.40 3.11
N SER A 3 18.48 6.00 3.24
CA SER A 3 17.60 5.74 4.37
C SER A 3 17.37 4.24 4.44
N LYS A 4 17.62 3.65 5.59
CA LYS A 4 17.43 2.22 5.80
C LYS A 4 15.94 1.93 5.66
N ILE A 5 15.52 1.36 4.54
CA ILE A 5 14.13 0.99 4.30
C ILE A 5 13.76 -0.04 5.37
N ASN A 6 12.76 0.26 6.17
CA ASN A 6 12.29 -0.62 7.23
C ASN A 6 11.04 -1.38 6.75
N ILE A 7 11.25 -2.46 6.02
CA ILE A 7 10.18 -3.33 5.52
C ILE A 7 9.55 -4.08 6.71
N LYS A 8 8.23 -3.99 6.83
CA LYS A 8 7.41 -4.74 7.78
C LYS A 8 6.53 -5.73 7.02
N LEU A 9 6.41 -6.94 7.53
CA LEU A 9 5.56 -7.97 6.93
C LEU A 9 4.73 -8.66 8.01
N SER A 10 3.47 -8.88 7.73
CA SER A 10 2.55 -9.67 8.57
C SER A 10 2.75 -11.16 8.27
N LEU A 11 3.81 -11.73 8.82
CA LEU A 11 4.19 -13.12 8.63
C LEU A 11 3.54 -14.03 9.68
N THR A 12 3.18 -15.24 9.28
CA THR A 12 2.80 -16.30 10.21
C THR A 12 3.99 -16.74 11.04
N ASP A 13 3.76 -17.44 12.15
CA ASP A 13 4.84 -17.97 12.98
C ASP A 13 5.70 -18.98 12.22
N THR A 14 5.09 -19.79 11.35
CA THR A 14 5.80 -20.72 10.45
C THR A 14 6.69 -19.97 9.45
N GLU A 15 6.18 -18.94 8.80
CA GLU A 15 6.96 -18.11 7.87
C GLU A 15 8.16 -17.45 8.57
N LYS A 16 7.94 -16.90 9.78
CA LYS A 16 9.01 -16.32 10.61
C LYS A 16 10.06 -17.37 11.00
N ALA A 17 9.62 -18.57 11.39
CA ALA A 17 10.52 -19.67 11.75
C ALA A 17 11.36 -20.11 10.54
N ASN A 18 10.75 -20.19 9.35
CA ASN A 18 11.44 -20.57 8.13
C ASN A 18 12.49 -19.52 7.69
N LEU A 19 12.18 -18.23 7.80
CA LEU A 19 13.15 -17.16 7.56
C LEU A 19 14.36 -17.28 8.51
N ARG A 20 14.10 -17.48 9.82
CA ARG A 20 15.17 -17.66 10.82
C ARG A 20 16.03 -18.89 10.53
N LYS A 21 15.41 -20.04 10.22
CA LYS A 21 16.10 -21.28 9.87
C LYS A 21 17.05 -21.10 8.69
N ASN A 22 16.63 -20.31 7.70
CA ASN A 22 17.42 -20.01 6.51
C ASN A 22 18.32 -18.77 6.69
N LYS A 23 18.37 -18.16 7.89
CA LYS A 23 19.16 -16.96 8.21
C LYS A 23 18.84 -15.75 7.32
N ILE A 24 17.57 -15.65 6.88
CA ILE A 24 17.08 -14.57 6.02
C ILE A 24 16.41 -13.50 6.88
N LYS A 25 16.81 -12.25 6.69
CA LYS A 25 16.13 -11.08 7.30
C LYS A 25 14.96 -10.64 6.44
N ILE A 26 13.91 -10.07 7.06
CA ILE A 26 12.77 -9.50 6.34
C ILE A 26 13.22 -8.49 5.26
N ALA A 27 14.24 -7.68 5.56
CA ALA A 27 14.78 -6.72 4.62
C ALA A 27 15.39 -7.34 3.35
N ASN A 28 15.71 -8.64 3.38
CA ASN A 28 16.30 -9.37 2.26
C ASN A 28 15.29 -10.20 1.44
N VAL A 29 14.00 -10.09 1.74
CA VAL A 29 12.96 -10.83 0.99
C VAL A 29 13.00 -10.52 -0.50
N LEU A 30 13.30 -9.27 -0.86
CA LEU A 30 13.39 -8.83 -2.27
C LEU A 30 14.64 -9.33 -3.01
N ASP A 31 15.58 -9.96 -2.32
CA ASP A 31 16.77 -10.56 -2.95
C ASP A 31 16.45 -11.92 -3.59
N PHE A 32 15.26 -12.46 -3.36
CA PHE A 32 14.80 -13.77 -3.83
C PHE A 32 13.70 -13.63 -4.88
N ALA A 33 13.67 -14.56 -5.83
CA ALA A 33 12.55 -14.70 -6.75
C ALA A 33 11.31 -15.28 -6.01
N ILE A 34 10.13 -15.13 -6.60
CA ILE A 34 8.87 -15.57 -5.97
C ILE A 34 8.86 -17.09 -5.75
N ASP A 35 9.34 -17.87 -6.70
CA ASP A 35 9.47 -19.34 -6.61
C ASP A 35 10.46 -19.77 -5.52
N GLU A 36 11.56 -19.04 -5.33
CA GLU A 36 12.48 -19.23 -4.22
C GLU A 36 11.82 -18.94 -2.86
N LEU A 37 11.04 -17.86 -2.77
CA LEU A 37 10.29 -17.52 -1.55
C LEU A 37 9.22 -18.56 -1.21
N GLU A 38 8.56 -19.11 -2.20
CA GLU A 38 7.60 -20.21 -2.03
C GLU A 38 8.25 -21.38 -1.28
N VAL A 39 9.42 -21.81 -1.72
CA VAL A 39 10.18 -22.89 -1.10
C VAL A 39 10.71 -22.49 0.28
N LEU A 40 11.34 -21.33 0.39
CA LEU A 40 11.97 -20.84 1.62
C LEU A 40 10.96 -20.62 2.75
N LEU A 41 9.77 -20.14 2.42
CA LEU A 41 8.71 -19.87 3.39
C LEU A 41 7.79 -21.06 3.63
N ASN A 42 7.88 -22.11 2.80
CA ASN A 42 6.90 -23.18 2.72
C ASN A 42 5.49 -22.63 2.57
N ALA A 43 5.33 -21.73 1.61
CA ALA A 43 4.10 -21.01 1.33
C ALA A 43 3.54 -21.38 -0.05
N THR A 44 2.29 -21.02 -0.32
CA THR A 44 1.74 -21.10 -1.68
C THR A 44 2.37 -20.04 -2.58
N THR A 45 2.28 -20.24 -3.89
CA THR A 45 2.74 -19.25 -4.89
C THR A 45 2.06 -17.89 -4.69
N GLU A 46 0.75 -17.89 -4.41
CA GLU A 46 -0.04 -16.68 -4.16
C GLU A 46 0.47 -15.95 -2.91
N ARG A 47 0.78 -16.70 -1.85
CA ARG A 47 1.29 -16.11 -0.61
C ARG A 47 2.72 -15.57 -0.77
N ALA A 48 3.59 -16.28 -1.48
CA ALA A 48 4.94 -15.80 -1.79
C ALA A 48 4.89 -14.51 -2.63
N LYS A 49 3.99 -14.46 -3.62
CA LYS A 49 3.72 -13.28 -4.45
C LYS A 49 3.21 -12.09 -3.63
N GLU A 50 2.28 -12.33 -2.70
CA GLU A 50 1.77 -11.32 -1.77
C GLU A 50 2.89 -10.75 -0.89
N ILE A 51 3.69 -11.61 -0.26
CA ILE A 51 4.82 -11.20 0.60
C ILE A 51 5.82 -10.36 -0.18
N TYR A 52 6.18 -10.78 -1.39
CA TYR A 52 7.06 -10.03 -2.27
C TYR A 52 6.49 -8.65 -2.60
N ALA A 53 5.21 -8.58 -3.00
CA ALA A 53 4.53 -7.34 -3.33
C ALA A 53 4.50 -6.36 -2.15
N LEU A 54 4.14 -6.85 -0.96
CA LEU A 54 4.13 -6.05 0.27
C LEU A 54 5.52 -5.46 0.58
N ALA A 55 6.57 -6.23 0.36
CA ALA A 55 7.94 -5.76 0.54
C ALA A 55 8.34 -4.74 -0.55
N GLU A 56 8.00 -5.01 -1.81
CA GLU A 56 8.34 -4.14 -2.95
C GLU A 56 7.68 -2.76 -2.80
N PHE A 57 6.41 -2.68 -2.45
CA PHE A 57 5.71 -1.41 -2.28
C PHE A 57 6.31 -0.54 -1.16
N GLN A 58 6.83 -1.15 -0.11
CA GLN A 58 7.49 -0.44 1.00
C GLN A 58 8.88 0.10 0.63
N THR A 59 9.39 -0.18 -0.55
CA THR A 59 10.61 0.47 -1.06
C THR A 59 10.36 1.93 -1.48
N ILE A 60 9.10 2.29 -1.68
CA ILE A 60 8.70 3.65 -2.05
C ILE A 60 8.75 4.54 -0.80
N PRO A 61 9.41 5.72 -0.87
CA PRO A 61 9.47 6.64 0.26
C PRO A 61 8.08 6.96 0.83
N SER A 62 7.95 6.98 2.15
CA SER A 62 6.71 7.24 2.90
C SER A 62 5.55 6.23 2.72
N ILE A 63 5.79 5.11 2.06
CA ILE A 63 4.81 4.01 1.94
C ILE A 63 5.14 2.93 2.98
N GLY A 64 4.16 2.62 3.83
CA GLY A 64 4.24 1.59 4.85
C GLY A 64 3.40 0.35 4.51
N ILE A 65 3.40 -0.61 5.45
CA ILE A 65 2.69 -1.89 5.28
C ILE A 65 1.19 -1.71 5.05
N LYS A 66 0.53 -0.77 5.73
CA LYS A 66 -0.92 -0.55 5.62
C LYS A 66 -1.34 -0.20 4.20
N PHE A 67 -0.66 0.77 3.60
CA PHE A 67 -0.95 1.14 2.21
C PHE A 67 -0.54 0.06 1.21
N SER A 68 0.53 -0.69 1.50
CA SER A 68 0.91 -1.85 0.68
C SER A 68 -0.17 -2.93 0.70
N GLU A 69 -0.82 -3.18 1.85
CA GLU A 69 -1.98 -4.06 1.96
C GLU A 69 -3.18 -3.55 1.15
N ASP A 70 -3.39 -2.24 1.08
CA ASP A 70 -4.45 -1.64 0.27
C ASP A 70 -4.24 -1.87 -1.23
N LEU A 71 -2.99 -1.81 -1.70
CA LEU A 71 -2.65 -2.13 -3.09
C LEU A 71 -2.91 -3.61 -3.41
N VAL A 72 -2.53 -4.51 -2.52
CA VAL A 72 -2.81 -5.95 -2.66
C VAL A 72 -4.32 -6.22 -2.62
N PHE A 73 -5.07 -5.54 -1.76
CA PHE A 73 -6.53 -5.61 -1.71
C PHE A 73 -7.18 -5.21 -3.04
N LEU A 74 -6.61 -4.24 -3.75
CA LEU A 74 -7.03 -3.87 -5.10
C LEU A 74 -6.62 -4.87 -6.18
N GLY A 75 -5.75 -5.83 -5.85
CA GLY A 75 -5.28 -6.86 -6.77
C GLY A 75 -3.96 -6.52 -7.47
N TYR A 76 -3.21 -5.55 -6.96
CA TYR A 76 -1.88 -5.22 -7.48
C TYR A 76 -0.79 -5.93 -6.69
N TYR A 77 0.10 -6.61 -7.41
CA TYR A 77 1.18 -7.42 -6.84
C TYR A 77 2.57 -7.01 -7.32
N SER A 78 2.68 -5.93 -8.08
CA SER A 78 3.97 -5.39 -8.52
C SER A 78 3.87 -3.91 -8.88
N LEU A 79 5.00 -3.20 -8.79
CA LEU A 79 5.13 -1.83 -9.29
C LEU A 79 4.85 -1.73 -10.79
N LYS A 80 5.18 -2.78 -11.55
CA LYS A 80 4.93 -2.82 -12.99
C LYS A 80 3.43 -2.69 -13.32
N GLU A 81 2.56 -3.28 -12.52
CA GLU A 81 1.10 -3.23 -12.72
C GLU A 81 0.52 -1.83 -12.43
N LEU A 82 1.22 -1.00 -11.67
CA LEU A 82 0.82 0.37 -11.34
C LEU A 82 1.22 1.40 -12.42
N LYS A 83 2.09 1.03 -13.37
CA LYS A 83 2.46 1.93 -14.46
C LYS A 83 1.24 2.39 -15.25
N HIS A 84 1.22 3.68 -15.59
CA HIS A 84 0.17 4.33 -16.38
C HIS A 84 -1.24 4.28 -15.76
N LYS A 85 -1.37 3.92 -14.47
CA LYS A 85 -2.63 4.01 -13.74
C LYS A 85 -2.92 5.46 -13.35
N ASP A 86 -4.15 5.71 -12.92
CA ASP A 86 -4.61 7.02 -12.46
C ASP A 86 -4.94 6.96 -10.96
N GLY A 87 -4.31 7.85 -10.16
CA GLY A 87 -4.43 7.84 -8.71
C GLY A 87 -5.85 8.15 -8.22
N ALA A 88 -6.57 9.06 -8.89
CA ALA A 88 -7.95 9.37 -8.53
C ALA A 88 -8.87 8.18 -8.83
N LYS A 89 -8.69 7.51 -9.98
CA LYS A 89 -9.48 6.33 -10.35
C LYS A 89 -9.23 5.15 -9.43
N LEU A 90 -7.97 4.91 -9.01
CA LEU A 90 -7.66 3.87 -8.04
C LEU A 90 -8.29 4.17 -6.67
N THR A 91 -8.29 5.41 -6.25
CA THR A 91 -8.98 5.85 -5.03
C THR A 91 -10.48 5.58 -5.12
N ASP A 92 -11.11 5.96 -6.20
CA ASP A 92 -12.54 5.76 -6.43
C ASP A 92 -12.91 4.25 -6.45
N GLU A 93 -12.06 3.42 -7.05
CA GLU A 93 -12.22 1.96 -7.04
C GLU A 93 -12.05 1.38 -5.64
N TYR A 94 -11.03 1.82 -4.91
CA TYR A 94 -10.79 1.40 -3.54
C TYR A 94 -11.97 1.70 -2.61
N GLU A 95 -12.48 2.94 -2.66
CA GLU A 95 -13.64 3.37 -1.86
C GLU A 95 -14.88 2.51 -2.18
N ARG A 96 -15.15 2.25 -3.45
CA ARG A 96 -16.27 1.39 -3.86
C ARG A 96 -16.12 -0.05 -3.35
N LYS A 97 -14.91 -0.62 -3.45
CA LYS A 97 -14.62 -1.97 -2.94
C LYS A 97 -14.73 -2.07 -1.42
N LYS A 98 -14.31 -1.02 -0.70
CA LYS A 98 -14.43 -0.96 0.77
C LYS A 98 -15.85 -0.65 1.24
N GLY A 99 -16.66 0.04 0.45
CA GLY A 99 -18.00 0.47 0.81
C GLY A 99 -18.02 1.72 1.70
N PHE A 100 -16.92 2.45 1.80
CA PHE A 100 -16.80 3.71 2.52
C PHE A 100 -15.76 4.63 1.85
N TRP A 101 -15.90 5.94 2.04
CA TRP A 101 -14.88 6.89 1.58
C TRP A 101 -13.73 7.00 2.60
N ILE A 102 -12.54 7.22 2.10
CA ILE A 102 -11.28 7.18 2.87
C ILE A 102 -10.74 8.58 3.15
N ASP A 103 -9.77 8.65 4.08
CA ASP A 103 -9.01 9.87 4.30
C ASP A 103 -8.37 10.34 2.97
N PRO A 104 -8.52 11.64 2.62
CA PRO A 104 -7.95 12.17 1.37
C PRO A 104 -6.45 11.93 1.18
N CYS A 105 -5.69 11.81 2.27
CA CYS A 105 -4.24 11.51 2.21
C CYS A 105 -3.95 10.15 1.54
N VAL A 106 -4.90 9.23 1.54
CA VAL A 106 -4.74 7.93 0.87
C VAL A 106 -4.71 8.09 -0.65
N GLU A 107 -5.46 9.04 -1.22
CA GLU A 107 -5.32 9.38 -2.64
C GLU A 107 -3.92 9.92 -2.97
N ASP A 108 -3.33 10.70 -2.07
CA ASP A 108 -1.96 11.19 -2.25
C ASP A 108 -0.97 10.03 -2.31
N GLN A 109 -1.19 8.98 -1.52
CA GLN A 109 -0.39 7.75 -1.56
C GLN A 109 -0.57 6.99 -2.88
N PHE A 110 -1.79 6.85 -3.40
CA PHE A 110 -2.02 6.27 -4.73
C PHE A 110 -1.29 7.05 -5.82
N ARG A 111 -1.32 8.39 -5.78
CA ARG A 111 -0.60 9.25 -6.73
C ARG A 111 0.91 9.06 -6.65
N LEU A 112 1.44 8.95 -5.43
CA LEU A 112 2.87 8.71 -5.20
C LEU A 112 3.33 7.37 -5.80
N VAL A 113 2.64 6.26 -5.52
CA VAL A 113 3.09 4.94 -5.98
C VAL A 113 3.03 4.83 -7.51
N ILE A 114 2.06 5.46 -8.14
CA ILE A 114 1.97 5.52 -9.60
C ILE A 114 3.11 6.38 -10.17
N ASN A 115 3.39 7.53 -9.57
CA ASN A 115 4.54 8.34 -9.95
C ASN A 115 5.84 7.55 -9.85
N PHE A 116 6.05 6.88 -8.74
CA PHE A 116 7.24 6.04 -8.52
C PHE A 116 7.34 4.90 -9.55
N ALA A 117 6.24 4.21 -9.84
CA ALA A 117 6.20 3.14 -10.82
C ALA A 117 6.60 3.61 -12.23
N ASN A 118 6.29 4.87 -12.58
CA ASN A 118 6.63 5.45 -13.88
C ASN A 118 8.04 6.08 -13.95
N THR A 119 8.55 6.62 -12.84
CA THR A 119 9.74 7.49 -12.85
C THR A 119 10.91 6.98 -12.01
N ASN A 120 10.68 6.04 -11.07
CA ASN A 120 11.62 5.65 -10.02
C ASN A 120 12.15 6.83 -9.17
N ASP A 121 11.38 7.92 -9.07
CA ASP A 121 11.76 9.12 -8.31
C ASP A 121 11.65 8.85 -6.81
N THR A 122 12.78 8.72 -6.15
CA THR A 122 12.89 8.50 -4.70
C THR A 122 12.86 9.79 -3.87
N THR A 123 12.73 10.94 -4.51
CA THR A 123 12.73 12.26 -3.84
C THR A 123 11.33 12.67 -3.38
N LYS A 124 10.29 12.05 -3.92
CA LYS A 124 8.89 12.36 -3.61
C LYS A 124 8.38 11.52 -2.45
N THR A 125 7.47 12.13 -1.70
CA THR A 125 6.67 11.53 -0.65
C THR A 125 5.19 11.81 -0.91
N TRP A 126 4.25 11.16 -0.21
CA TRP A 126 2.82 11.30 -0.50
C TRP A 126 2.32 12.76 -0.36
N TRP A 127 2.82 13.53 0.60
CA TRP A 127 2.39 14.92 0.79
C TRP A 127 2.81 15.88 -0.33
N ASN A 128 3.74 15.50 -1.21
CA ASN A 128 4.04 16.25 -2.41
C ASN A 128 2.90 16.24 -3.45
N PHE A 129 1.92 15.35 -3.27
CA PHE A 129 0.78 15.20 -4.17
C PHE A 129 -0.50 15.86 -3.67
N THR A 130 -0.51 16.37 -2.44
CA THR A 130 -1.70 16.96 -1.79
C THR A 130 -2.31 18.10 -2.61
N GLU A 131 -1.51 19.06 -3.07
CA GLU A 131 -2.02 20.18 -3.85
C GLU A 131 -2.56 19.74 -5.21
N LYS A 132 -1.89 18.79 -5.86
CA LYS A 132 -2.36 18.19 -7.13
C LYS A 132 -3.71 17.50 -6.95
N ARG A 133 -3.89 16.73 -5.85
CA ARG A 133 -5.18 16.11 -5.50
C ARG A 133 -6.26 17.14 -5.27
N LYS A 134 -6.01 18.14 -4.44
CA LYS A 134 -6.98 19.22 -4.14
C LYS A 134 -7.46 19.90 -5.41
N LYS A 135 -6.53 20.32 -6.26
CA LYS A 135 -6.85 20.93 -7.55
C LYS A 135 -7.72 20.01 -8.40
N TYR A 136 -7.30 18.74 -8.58
CA TYR A 136 -8.04 17.78 -9.36
C TYR A 136 -9.47 17.58 -8.82
N ARG A 137 -9.64 17.42 -7.52
CA ARG A 137 -10.96 17.20 -6.91
C ARG A 137 -11.85 18.45 -6.94
N THR A 138 -11.28 19.62 -6.86
CA THR A 138 -12.02 20.88 -7.06
C THR A 138 -12.57 20.99 -8.49
N GLU A 139 -11.79 20.60 -9.49
CA GLU A 139 -12.16 20.69 -10.91
C GLU A 139 -13.10 19.55 -11.34
N ASN A 140 -12.90 18.33 -10.84
CA ASN A 140 -13.58 17.11 -11.32
C ASN A 140 -14.55 16.50 -10.30
N GLY A 141 -14.46 16.85 -9.03
CA GLY A 141 -15.26 16.25 -7.97
C GLY A 141 -14.94 14.77 -7.72
N TYR A 142 -15.90 14.11 -7.12
CA TYR A 142 -15.90 12.66 -6.88
C TYR A 142 -16.99 11.99 -7.72
N PRO A 143 -16.89 10.67 -8.01
CA PRO A 143 -17.92 9.98 -8.78
C PRO A 143 -19.26 9.96 -8.03
N THR A 144 -20.36 9.95 -8.78
CA THR A 144 -21.74 9.96 -8.24
C THR A 144 -22.06 8.72 -7.40
N ASN A 145 -21.37 7.61 -7.67
CA ASN A 145 -21.51 6.35 -6.94
C ASN A 145 -20.50 6.19 -5.79
N ARG A 146 -19.87 7.28 -5.35
CA ARG A 146 -19.00 7.28 -4.18
C ARG A 146 -19.77 6.82 -2.94
N PRO A 147 -19.22 5.92 -2.10
CA PRO A 147 -19.83 5.58 -0.82
C PRO A 147 -20.11 6.82 0.04
N GLN A 148 -21.25 6.84 0.71
CA GLN A 148 -21.62 7.96 1.60
C GLN A 148 -21.04 7.83 2.99
N LYS A 149 -20.82 6.59 3.46
CA LYS A 149 -20.27 6.30 4.79
C LYS A 149 -18.78 6.64 4.82
N ALA A 150 -18.32 7.28 5.90
CA ALA A 150 -16.92 7.59 6.09
C ALA A 150 -16.15 6.38 6.64
N TRP A 151 -14.84 6.33 6.39
CA TRP A 151 -13.95 5.28 6.90
C TRP A 151 -13.96 5.19 8.42
N PHE A 152 -14.01 6.30 9.15
CA PHE A 152 -14.04 6.31 10.61
C PHE A 152 -15.38 5.79 11.16
N GLU A 153 -16.50 6.01 10.47
CA GLU A 153 -17.80 5.43 10.82
C GLU A 153 -17.80 3.91 10.56
N ALA A 154 -17.23 3.48 9.42
CA ALA A 154 -17.21 2.08 9.02
C ALA A 154 -16.32 1.21 9.91
N LEU A 155 -15.22 1.77 10.41
CA LEU A 155 -14.22 1.05 11.20
C LEU A 155 -14.38 1.23 12.72
N GLY A 156 -15.41 1.96 13.17
CA GLY A 156 -15.68 2.19 14.58
C GLY A 156 -14.67 3.09 15.31
N TYR A 157 -13.96 3.94 14.55
CA TYR A 157 -13.00 4.89 15.13
C TYR A 157 -13.64 6.07 15.83
N GLU A 158 -14.94 6.27 15.74
CA GLU A 158 -15.67 7.35 16.43
C GLU A 158 -15.40 7.34 17.94
N ASP A 159 -15.42 6.15 18.55
CA ASP A 159 -15.11 5.99 19.98
C ASP A 159 -13.65 6.32 20.32
N ILE A 160 -12.73 6.05 19.38
CA ILE A 160 -11.30 6.32 19.55
C ILE A 160 -11.03 7.83 19.42
N ILE A 161 -11.67 8.49 18.46
CA ILE A 161 -11.57 9.93 18.26
C ILE A 161 -12.17 10.68 19.46
N ALA A 162 -13.34 10.25 19.92
CA ALA A 162 -14.00 10.83 21.09
C ALA A 162 -13.18 10.68 22.39
N LYS A 163 -12.48 9.53 22.57
CA LYS A 163 -11.63 9.26 23.72
C LYS A 163 -10.29 10.00 23.71
N ASN A 164 -9.75 10.33 22.53
CA ASN A 164 -8.44 10.92 22.38
C ASN A 164 -8.47 12.45 22.15
N GLY A 165 -9.64 13.07 22.10
CA GLY A 165 -9.78 14.53 22.02
C GLY A 165 -9.26 15.17 20.73
N TRP A 166 -9.40 14.47 19.62
CA TRP A 166 -9.06 15.01 18.29
C TRP A 166 -10.13 15.97 17.77
#